data_ee98e17b659e0d15b45dda31f25af71d
#
_entry.id   ee98e17b659e0d15b45dda31f25af71d
#
_cell.length_a   1.000
_cell.length_b   1.000
_cell.length_c   1.000
_cell.angle_alpha   90.00
_cell.angle_beta   90.00
_cell.angle_gamma   90.00
#
_symmetry.space_group_name_H-M   'P 1'
#
loop_
_entity.id
_entity.type
_entity.pdbx_description
1 polymer ?
#
loop_
_entity_poly.entity_id
_entity_poly.type
_entity_poly.pdbx_seq_one_letter_code
_entity_poly.pdbx_strand_id
1 'polypeptide(L)'
;MGQKVNPHGLRVGVIKDWDSKWYAEADFADNLIEDYNIRTYLKKKLYNTGVSKIEIERSSDRVRVNVYTAKPGLVIGKGGAEIEKVKAEVQKMTSKKLFMDVKDIKRPDKDAQLVAENIATQLENRVSFRRAMKSAMSRTMKSGALGIKTSVSGRLGGADMARTEFYSEGTIPLQTLRADIDYGFAEADTTYGKVGVKVWIYNGEILPTREGSDK
;
A
#
# COMPACT_ATOMS: atom_id res chain seq x y z
N MET A 1 13.84 -7.16 -22.76
CA MET A 1 13.08 -6.08 -22.09
C MET A 1 13.78 -5.77 -20.76
N GLY A 2 13.99 -4.49 -20.45
CA GLY A 2 14.69 -4.08 -19.23
C GLY A 2 13.88 -4.30 -17.95
N GLN A 3 14.59 -4.35 -16.81
CA GLN A 3 14.01 -4.40 -15.47
C GLN A 3 13.13 -3.16 -15.21
N LYS A 4 11.97 -3.38 -14.59
CA LYS A 4 11.06 -2.27 -14.22
C LYS A 4 11.32 -1.84 -12.79
N VAL A 5 11.52 -0.54 -12.59
CA VAL A 5 11.70 0.07 -11.28
C VAL A 5 10.33 0.24 -10.59
N ASN A 6 10.32 0.22 -9.25
CA ASN A 6 9.12 0.54 -8.47
C ASN A 6 8.66 1.98 -8.79
N PRO A 7 7.41 2.20 -9.24
CA PRO A 7 6.91 3.51 -9.61
C PRO A 7 6.94 4.53 -8.48
N HIS A 8 6.74 4.08 -7.24
CA HIS A 8 6.83 4.93 -6.06
C HIS A 8 8.26 5.43 -5.86
N GLY A 9 9.24 4.53 -5.85
CA GLY A 9 10.65 4.89 -5.69
C GLY A 9 11.18 5.82 -6.77
N LEU A 10 10.71 5.66 -8.03
CA LEU A 10 11.07 6.55 -9.13
C LEU A 10 10.57 8.01 -8.93
N ARG A 11 9.50 8.19 -8.15
CA ARG A 11 8.81 9.49 -7.95
C ARG A 11 9.07 10.12 -6.58
N VAL A 12 9.84 9.47 -5.73
CA VAL A 12 10.24 10.03 -4.44
C VAL A 12 11.07 11.28 -4.68
N GLY A 13 10.74 12.38 -3.95
CA GLY A 13 11.36 13.67 -4.12
C GLY A 13 10.85 14.51 -5.31
N VAL A 14 9.95 13.97 -6.15
CA VAL A 14 9.29 14.70 -7.24
C VAL A 14 7.82 14.95 -6.90
N ILE A 15 7.02 13.88 -6.76
CA ILE A 15 5.59 13.95 -6.42
C ILE A 15 5.19 13.06 -5.24
N LYS A 16 6.05 12.14 -4.83
CA LYS A 16 5.85 11.25 -3.69
C LYS A 16 6.84 11.59 -2.59
N ASP A 17 6.43 11.33 -1.36
CA ASP A 17 7.24 11.51 -0.16
C ASP A 17 7.56 10.15 0.48
N TRP A 18 8.46 10.16 1.45
CA TRP A 18 8.88 8.99 2.21
C TRP A 18 7.79 8.52 3.17
N ASP A 19 7.71 7.21 3.40
CA ASP A 19 6.84 6.64 4.43
C ASP A 19 7.44 6.77 5.84
N SER A 20 8.76 6.88 5.95
CA SER A 20 9.49 7.21 7.17
C SER A 20 9.96 8.65 7.10
N LYS A 21 9.44 9.53 7.97
CA LYS A 21 9.71 10.97 8.00
C LYS A 21 10.56 11.30 9.21
N TRP A 22 11.86 11.01 9.13
CA TRP A 22 12.83 11.32 10.16
C TRP A 22 14.25 11.31 9.60
N TYR A 23 15.15 11.94 10.32
CA TYR A 23 16.58 11.96 10.05
C TYR A 23 17.33 11.53 11.31
N ALA A 24 18.35 10.69 11.17
CA ALA A 24 19.25 10.28 12.25
C ALA A 24 20.64 9.98 11.64
N GLU A 25 21.69 10.19 12.44
CA GLU A 25 23.07 9.86 12.05
C GLU A 25 23.54 8.59 12.79
N ALA A 26 23.69 8.67 14.12
CA ALA A 26 24.20 7.56 14.93
C ALA A 26 23.18 6.43 15.09
N ASP A 27 21.91 6.76 15.35
CA ASP A 27 20.85 5.79 15.67
C ASP A 27 20.06 5.34 14.44
N PHE A 28 20.60 5.54 13.22
CA PHE A 28 19.87 5.26 11.98
C PHE A 28 19.48 3.78 11.87
N ALA A 29 20.42 2.86 12.14
CA ALA A 29 20.19 1.43 12.02
C ALA A 29 19.12 0.93 12.99
N ASP A 30 19.18 1.35 14.25
CA ASP A 30 18.24 0.93 15.29
C ASP A 30 16.83 1.46 15.00
N ASN A 31 16.72 2.72 14.62
CA ASN A 31 15.45 3.32 14.24
C ASN A 31 14.82 2.63 13.01
N LEU A 32 15.63 2.23 12.02
CA LEU A 32 15.16 1.53 10.82
C LEU A 32 14.63 0.13 11.16
N ILE A 33 15.34 -0.62 11.99
CA ILE A 33 14.92 -1.95 12.44
C ILE A 33 13.62 -1.84 13.25
N GLU A 34 13.52 -0.86 14.13
CA GLU A 34 12.32 -0.61 14.94
C GLU A 34 11.11 -0.26 14.04
N ASP A 35 11.28 0.62 13.04
CA ASP A 35 10.24 0.96 12.07
C ASP A 35 9.77 -0.26 11.27
N TYR A 36 10.70 -1.10 10.83
CA TYR A 36 10.39 -2.33 10.11
C TYR A 36 9.55 -3.29 10.96
N ASN A 37 9.94 -3.48 12.22
CA ASN A 37 9.21 -4.34 13.16
C ASN A 37 7.80 -3.80 13.44
N ILE A 38 7.67 -2.50 13.66
CA ILE A 38 6.37 -1.83 13.88
C ILE A 38 5.46 -2.02 12.66
N ARG A 39 5.96 -1.76 11.45
CA ARG A 39 5.18 -1.92 10.20
C ARG A 39 4.74 -3.36 10.00
N THR A 40 5.65 -4.31 10.14
CA THR A 40 5.36 -5.74 9.97
C THR A 40 4.32 -6.22 10.97
N TYR A 41 4.46 -5.83 12.23
CA TYR A 41 3.52 -6.17 13.29
C TYR A 41 2.12 -5.59 13.01
N LEU A 42 2.03 -4.28 12.74
CA LEU A 42 0.77 -3.61 12.47
C LEU A 42 0.09 -4.15 11.22
N LYS A 43 0.84 -4.38 10.13
CA LYS A 43 0.28 -4.94 8.90
C LYS A 43 -0.30 -6.34 9.13
N LYS A 44 0.40 -7.18 9.89
CA LYS A 44 -0.08 -8.53 10.23
C LYS A 44 -1.33 -8.50 11.12
N LYS A 45 -1.32 -7.67 12.16
CA LYS A 45 -2.43 -7.59 13.13
C LYS A 45 -3.68 -6.95 12.55
N LEU A 46 -3.51 -5.93 11.71
CA LEU A 46 -4.59 -5.16 11.10
C LEU A 46 -4.90 -5.58 9.65
N TYR A 47 -4.47 -6.76 9.21
CA TYR A 47 -4.64 -7.21 7.82
C TYR A 47 -6.10 -7.16 7.36
N ASN A 48 -7.03 -7.62 8.20
CA ASN A 48 -8.47 -7.66 7.88
C ASN A 48 -9.15 -6.28 7.82
N THR A 49 -8.48 -5.23 8.29
CA THR A 49 -9.03 -3.87 8.27
C THR A 49 -8.71 -3.11 6.98
N GLY A 50 -7.88 -3.69 6.10
CA GLY A 50 -7.47 -3.07 4.85
C GLY A 50 -6.53 -1.88 5.08
N VAL A 51 -5.37 -2.13 5.66
CA VAL A 51 -4.31 -1.13 5.82
C VAL A 51 -3.54 -0.98 4.52
N SER A 52 -3.56 0.22 3.93
CA SER A 52 -2.81 0.55 2.72
C SER A 52 -1.35 0.85 3.04
N LYS A 53 -1.10 1.91 3.79
CA LYS A 53 0.26 2.32 4.18
C LYS A 53 0.34 2.73 5.64
N ILE A 54 1.57 2.70 6.16
CA ILE A 54 1.90 3.10 7.52
C ILE A 54 3.04 4.11 7.43
N GLU A 55 2.76 5.37 7.75
CA GLU A 55 3.77 6.42 7.85
C GLU A 55 4.27 6.53 9.28
N ILE A 56 5.59 6.69 9.45
CA ILE A 56 6.23 6.84 10.75
C ILE A 56 7.01 8.13 10.78
N GLU A 57 6.66 9.00 11.71
CA GLU A 57 7.33 10.26 11.98
C GLU A 57 8.07 10.13 13.32
N ARG A 58 9.36 10.42 13.35
CA ARG A 58 10.16 10.40 14.57
C ARG A 58 10.64 11.79 14.94
N SER A 59 10.51 12.12 16.18
CA SER A 59 11.15 13.26 16.83
C SER A 59 12.09 12.75 17.92
N SER A 60 12.81 13.65 18.62
CA SER A 60 13.73 13.25 19.71
C SER A 60 13.08 12.29 20.72
N ASP A 61 11.88 12.61 21.20
CA ASP A 61 11.23 11.88 22.30
C ASP A 61 9.94 11.15 21.91
N ARG A 62 9.52 11.28 20.66
CA ARG A 62 8.20 10.81 20.22
C ARG A 62 8.28 10.06 18.90
N VAL A 63 7.48 9.01 18.80
CA VAL A 63 7.22 8.28 17.57
C VAL A 63 5.72 8.42 17.25
N ARG A 64 5.39 8.99 16.09
CA ARG A 64 4.02 9.07 15.59
C ARG A 64 3.84 8.09 14.45
N VAL A 65 2.85 7.22 14.58
CA VAL A 65 2.49 6.23 13.56
C VAL A 65 1.13 6.57 12.99
N ASN A 66 1.09 6.95 11.72
CA ASN A 66 -0.14 7.22 10.97
C ASN A 66 -0.53 5.96 10.19
N VAL A 67 -1.65 5.34 10.53
CA VAL A 67 -2.16 4.14 9.86
C VAL A 67 -3.27 4.53 8.90
N TYR A 68 -3.06 4.31 7.60
CA TYR A 68 -4.07 4.54 6.57
C TYR A 68 -4.86 3.27 6.32
N THR A 69 -6.17 3.33 6.55
CA THR A 69 -7.06 2.14 6.46
C THR A 69 -8.36 2.46 5.75
N ALA A 70 -8.92 1.44 5.08
CA ALA A 70 -10.26 1.53 4.49
C ALA A 70 -11.40 1.39 5.50
N LYS A 71 -11.11 0.85 6.70
CA LYS A 71 -12.12 0.57 7.73
C LYS A 71 -11.67 1.09 9.10
N PRO A 72 -11.61 2.41 9.30
CA PRO A 72 -11.09 3.01 10.54
C PRO A 72 -11.87 2.57 11.79
N GLY A 73 -13.18 2.36 11.66
CA GLY A 73 -14.02 1.91 12.78
C GLY A 73 -13.60 0.55 13.36
N LEU A 74 -13.10 -0.37 12.54
CA LEU A 74 -12.60 -1.66 13.00
C LEU A 74 -11.25 -1.56 13.72
N VAL A 75 -10.41 -0.60 13.31
CA VAL A 75 -9.11 -0.35 13.95
C VAL A 75 -9.30 0.34 15.30
N ILE A 76 -10.21 1.31 15.37
CA ILE A 76 -10.49 2.06 16.59
C ILE A 76 -11.22 1.16 17.60
N GLY A 77 -12.20 0.37 17.13
CA GLY A 77 -13.03 -0.47 17.98
C GLY A 77 -14.07 0.30 18.80
N LYS A 78 -14.84 -0.40 19.62
CA LYS A 78 -15.84 0.21 20.49
C LYS A 78 -15.17 1.08 21.57
N GLY A 79 -15.46 2.37 21.56
CA GLY A 79 -14.90 3.33 22.53
C GLY A 79 -13.37 3.48 22.49
N GLY A 80 -12.70 3.08 21.39
CA GLY A 80 -11.25 3.19 21.28
C GLY A 80 -10.47 2.03 21.93
N ALA A 81 -11.14 0.99 22.43
CA ALA A 81 -10.49 -0.09 23.17
C ALA A 81 -9.47 -0.90 22.33
N GLU A 82 -9.75 -1.11 21.03
CA GLU A 82 -8.85 -1.90 20.20
C GLU A 82 -7.58 -1.13 19.84
N ILE A 83 -7.69 0.16 19.50
CA ILE A 83 -6.51 0.98 19.20
C ILE A 83 -5.60 1.14 20.42
N GLU A 84 -6.15 1.23 21.65
CA GLU A 84 -5.36 1.32 22.86
C GLU A 84 -4.59 0.02 23.14
N LYS A 85 -5.20 -1.14 22.90
CA LYS A 85 -4.50 -2.43 22.99
C LYS A 85 -3.34 -2.50 22.00
N VAL A 86 -3.59 -2.17 20.73
CA VAL A 86 -2.56 -2.16 19.69
C VAL A 86 -1.45 -1.19 20.04
N LYS A 87 -1.78 0.01 20.52
CA LYS A 87 -0.82 1.01 20.98
C LYS A 87 0.03 0.52 22.14
N ALA A 88 -0.58 -0.14 23.13
CA ALA A 88 0.16 -0.71 24.26
C ALA A 88 1.14 -1.82 23.86
N GLU A 89 0.78 -2.63 22.84
CA GLU A 89 1.66 -3.66 22.31
C GLU A 89 2.82 -3.06 21.50
N VAL A 90 2.55 -2.08 20.65
CA VAL A 90 3.59 -1.38 19.87
C VAL A 90 4.49 -0.55 20.79
N GLN A 91 3.94 0.03 21.89
CA GLN A 91 4.75 0.77 22.89
C GLN A 91 5.83 -0.12 23.56
N LYS A 92 5.62 -1.43 23.62
CA LYS A 92 6.64 -2.37 24.13
C LYS A 92 7.81 -2.58 23.18
N MET A 93 7.64 -2.24 21.92
CA MET A 93 8.66 -2.38 20.87
C MET A 93 9.56 -1.14 20.75
N THR A 94 9.13 0.01 21.31
CA THR A 94 9.85 1.27 21.25
C THR A 94 10.11 1.83 22.64
N SER A 95 11.27 2.43 22.82
CA SER A 95 11.65 3.15 24.06
C SER A 95 11.03 4.54 24.15
N LYS A 96 10.63 5.12 23.00
CA LYS A 96 10.09 6.48 22.91
C LYS A 96 8.56 6.47 23.06
N LYS A 97 7.99 7.63 23.43
CA LYS A 97 6.54 7.78 23.57
C LYS A 97 5.82 7.63 22.22
N LEU A 98 4.92 6.65 22.13
CA LEU A 98 4.17 6.35 20.90
C LEU A 98 2.86 7.13 20.83
N PHE A 99 2.62 7.73 19.66
CA PHE A 99 1.32 8.27 19.24
C PHE A 99 0.85 7.51 18.00
N MET A 100 -0.40 7.10 17.99
CA MET A 100 -0.98 6.37 16.86
C MET A 100 -2.24 7.11 16.39
N ASP A 101 -2.24 7.49 15.11
CA ASP A 101 -3.36 8.14 14.46
C ASP A 101 -3.89 7.24 13.34
N VAL A 102 -5.21 7.15 13.21
CA VAL A 102 -5.88 6.39 12.15
C VAL A 102 -6.45 7.37 11.14
N LYS A 103 -6.03 7.20 9.88
CA LYS A 103 -6.49 8.03 8.75
C LYS A 103 -7.36 7.19 7.81
N ASP A 104 -8.51 7.75 7.43
CA ASP A 104 -9.46 7.10 6.55
C ASP A 104 -9.08 7.23 5.07
N ILE A 105 -9.25 6.14 4.32
CA ILE A 105 -9.11 6.10 2.87
C ILE A 105 -10.52 6.15 2.26
N LYS A 106 -10.92 7.33 1.79
CA LYS A 106 -12.27 7.58 1.25
C LYS A 106 -12.61 6.72 0.04
N ARG A 107 -11.62 6.33 -0.78
CA ARG A 107 -11.82 5.54 -2.01
C ARG A 107 -10.86 4.36 -2.06
N PRO A 108 -11.17 3.25 -1.36
CA PRO A 108 -10.27 2.08 -1.30
C PRO A 108 -10.03 1.41 -2.66
N ASP A 109 -10.99 1.49 -3.59
CA ASP A 109 -10.82 0.98 -4.96
C ASP A 109 -9.86 1.80 -5.83
N LYS A 110 -9.39 2.97 -5.39
CA LYS A 110 -8.32 3.76 -6.02
C LYS A 110 -6.95 3.56 -5.39
N ASP A 111 -6.86 2.79 -4.32
CA ASP A 111 -5.61 2.49 -3.64
C ASP A 111 -5.05 1.16 -4.18
N ALA A 112 -3.85 1.23 -4.77
CA ALA A 112 -3.27 0.08 -5.46
C ALA A 112 -2.95 -1.08 -4.51
N GLN A 113 -2.55 -0.79 -3.26
CA GLN A 113 -2.24 -1.82 -2.27
C GLN A 113 -3.51 -2.58 -1.85
N LEU A 114 -4.60 -1.87 -1.59
CA LEU A 114 -5.88 -2.47 -1.20
C LEU A 114 -6.49 -3.29 -2.34
N VAL A 115 -6.36 -2.81 -3.57
CA VAL A 115 -6.81 -3.56 -4.77
C VAL A 115 -5.98 -4.82 -4.95
N ALA A 116 -4.65 -4.77 -4.75
CA ALA A 116 -3.78 -5.94 -4.85
C ALA A 116 -4.14 -6.99 -3.78
N GLU A 117 -4.35 -6.58 -2.53
CA GLU A 117 -4.77 -7.46 -1.44
C GLU A 117 -6.16 -8.08 -1.69
N ASN A 118 -7.08 -7.30 -2.25
CA ASN A 118 -8.40 -7.82 -2.63
C ASN A 118 -8.32 -8.90 -3.70
N ILE A 119 -7.46 -8.71 -4.72
CA ILE A 119 -7.22 -9.74 -5.73
C ILE A 119 -6.57 -10.97 -5.09
N ALA A 120 -5.57 -10.80 -4.23
CA ALA A 120 -4.90 -11.90 -3.53
C ALA A 120 -5.91 -12.73 -2.71
N THR A 121 -6.74 -12.10 -1.89
CA THR A 121 -7.79 -12.77 -1.11
C THR A 121 -8.78 -13.52 -1.99
N GLN A 122 -9.16 -12.97 -3.16
CA GLN A 122 -10.01 -13.69 -4.10
C GLN A 122 -9.33 -14.94 -4.67
N LEU A 123 -8.02 -14.89 -4.94
CA LEU A 123 -7.25 -16.04 -5.41
C LEU A 123 -7.14 -17.13 -4.33
N GLU A 124 -6.94 -16.78 -3.07
CA GLU A 124 -6.96 -17.68 -1.92
C GLU A 124 -8.31 -18.38 -1.78
N ASN A 125 -9.40 -17.65 -2.04
CA ASN A 125 -10.77 -18.18 -2.08
C ASN A 125 -11.10 -18.95 -3.37
N ARG A 126 -10.10 -19.33 -4.17
CA ARG A 126 -10.22 -20.12 -5.40
C ARG A 126 -11.07 -19.47 -6.50
N VAL A 127 -11.21 -18.16 -6.49
CA VAL A 127 -11.82 -17.43 -7.60
C VAL A 127 -10.89 -17.46 -8.81
N SER A 128 -11.44 -17.63 -10.02
CA SER A 128 -10.63 -17.56 -11.23
C SER A 128 -9.87 -16.24 -11.33
N PHE A 129 -8.56 -16.31 -11.55
CA PHE A 129 -7.70 -15.14 -11.63
C PHE A 129 -8.17 -14.11 -12.66
N ARG A 130 -8.71 -14.58 -13.82
CA ARG A 130 -9.26 -13.70 -14.87
C ARG A 130 -10.46 -12.90 -14.34
N ARG A 131 -11.34 -13.54 -13.60
CA ARG A 131 -12.52 -12.90 -13.01
C ARG A 131 -12.11 -11.91 -11.91
N ALA A 132 -11.19 -12.30 -11.04
CA ALA A 132 -10.70 -11.45 -9.97
C ALA A 132 -10.05 -10.17 -10.52
N MET A 133 -9.15 -10.28 -11.51
CA MET A 133 -8.49 -9.14 -12.14
C MET A 133 -9.48 -8.22 -12.84
N LYS A 134 -10.37 -8.75 -13.70
CA LYS A 134 -11.34 -7.94 -14.44
C LYS A 134 -12.35 -7.24 -13.53
N SER A 135 -12.82 -7.92 -12.46
CA SER A 135 -13.72 -7.33 -11.47
C SER A 135 -13.04 -6.17 -10.73
N ALA A 136 -11.79 -6.35 -10.29
CA ALA A 136 -11.02 -5.30 -9.64
C ALA A 136 -10.81 -4.09 -10.56
N MET A 137 -10.40 -4.32 -11.82
CA MET A 137 -10.21 -3.28 -12.83
C MET A 137 -11.48 -2.46 -13.06
N SER A 138 -12.61 -3.12 -13.26
CA SER A 138 -13.91 -2.45 -13.46
C SER A 138 -14.30 -1.56 -12.28
N ARG A 139 -14.06 -2.01 -11.03
CA ARG A 139 -14.33 -1.20 -9.82
C ARG A 139 -13.42 0.01 -9.75
N THR A 140 -12.14 -0.16 -9.99
CA THR A 140 -11.16 0.94 -9.99
C THR A 140 -11.48 2.00 -11.04
N MET A 141 -11.83 1.58 -12.27
CA MET A 141 -12.22 2.53 -13.33
C MET A 141 -13.51 3.27 -12.97
N LYS A 142 -14.51 2.59 -12.38
CA LYS A 142 -15.73 3.23 -11.87
C LYS A 142 -15.46 4.21 -10.73
N SER A 143 -14.43 4.00 -9.92
CA SER A 143 -14.00 4.93 -8.86
C SER A 143 -13.36 6.21 -9.39
N GLY A 144 -13.13 6.30 -10.71
CA GLY A 144 -12.57 7.47 -11.38
C GLY A 144 -11.04 7.45 -11.47
N ALA A 145 -10.41 6.27 -11.59
CA ALA A 145 -9.03 6.15 -12.03
C ALA A 145 -8.95 6.36 -13.54
N LEU A 146 -7.85 6.93 -14.05
CA LEU A 146 -7.62 7.15 -15.48
C LEU A 146 -7.01 5.93 -16.17
N GLY A 147 -6.45 5.02 -15.41
CA GLY A 147 -5.94 3.76 -15.92
C GLY A 147 -5.53 2.81 -14.82
N ILE A 148 -5.60 1.53 -15.12
CA ILE A 148 -5.17 0.46 -14.22
C ILE A 148 -4.46 -0.64 -15.01
N LYS A 149 -3.39 -1.18 -14.41
CA LYS A 149 -2.72 -2.39 -14.87
C LYS A 149 -2.60 -3.36 -13.70
N THR A 150 -3.03 -4.59 -13.93
CA THR A 150 -2.90 -5.68 -12.99
C THR A 150 -2.02 -6.77 -13.58
N SER A 151 -1.16 -7.38 -12.78
CA SER A 151 -0.31 -8.51 -13.17
C SER A 151 -0.34 -9.57 -12.10
N VAL A 152 -0.56 -10.80 -12.49
CA VAL A 152 -0.56 -11.95 -11.58
C VAL A 152 0.45 -12.96 -12.08
N SER A 153 1.34 -13.43 -11.21
CA SER A 153 2.46 -14.30 -11.52
C SER A 153 2.52 -15.50 -10.58
N GLY A 154 2.68 -16.69 -11.13
CA GLY A 154 2.78 -17.93 -10.36
C GLY A 154 2.10 -19.10 -11.06
N ARG A 155 1.73 -20.12 -10.30
CA ARG A 155 0.99 -21.29 -10.79
C ARG A 155 -0.51 -20.97 -10.90
N LEU A 156 -0.86 -20.25 -11.96
CA LEU A 156 -2.22 -19.74 -12.18
C LEU A 156 -3.20 -20.90 -12.44
N GLY A 157 -4.22 -21.00 -11.59
CA GLY A 157 -5.21 -22.07 -11.67
C GLY A 157 -4.68 -23.46 -11.33
N GLY A 158 -3.53 -23.56 -10.65
CA GLY A 158 -2.89 -24.82 -10.29
C GLY A 158 -2.04 -25.45 -11.40
N ALA A 159 -1.75 -24.71 -12.49
CA ALA A 159 -0.90 -25.20 -13.57
C ALA A 159 0.52 -25.57 -13.06
N ASP A 160 1.13 -26.61 -13.62
CA ASP A 160 2.47 -27.03 -13.21
C ASP A 160 3.54 -26.01 -13.55
N MET A 161 3.44 -25.38 -14.71
CA MET A 161 4.33 -24.30 -15.11
C MET A 161 3.79 -22.94 -14.67
N ALA A 162 4.62 -22.19 -13.96
CA ALA A 162 4.32 -20.82 -13.59
C ALA A 162 4.33 -19.91 -14.83
N ARG A 163 3.39 -18.97 -14.85
CA ARG A 163 3.34 -17.93 -15.89
C ARG A 163 2.88 -16.62 -15.30
N THR A 164 3.07 -15.56 -16.08
CA THR A 164 2.60 -14.21 -15.76
C THR A 164 1.50 -13.81 -16.74
N GLU A 165 0.36 -13.41 -16.19
CA GLU A 165 -0.75 -12.84 -16.94
C GLU A 165 -0.95 -11.40 -16.50
N PHE A 166 -1.22 -10.51 -17.44
CA PHE A 166 -1.49 -9.11 -17.14
C PHE A 166 -2.66 -8.58 -17.96
N TYR A 167 -3.41 -7.67 -17.36
CA TYR A 167 -4.46 -6.92 -18.02
C TYR A 167 -4.27 -5.44 -17.74
N SER A 168 -4.60 -4.60 -18.70
CA SER A 168 -4.56 -3.15 -18.57
C SER A 168 -5.79 -2.51 -19.18
N GLU A 169 -6.25 -1.41 -18.58
CA GLU A 169 -7.36 -0.59 -19.05
C GLU A 169 -7.01 0.87 -18.82
N GLY A 170 -7.30 1.74 -19.81
CA GLY A 170 -6.91 3.14 -19.76
C GLY A 170 -5.42 3.38 -20.04
N THR A 171 -4.93 4.55 -19.66
CA THR A 171 -3.55 4.99 -19.90
C THR A 171 -2.72 4.87 -18.62
N ILE A 172 -1.48 4.36 -18.74
CA ILE A 172 -0.56 4.25 -17.59
C ILE A 172 0.84 4.67 -18.03
N PRO A 173 1.16 5.96 -17.92
CA PRO A 173 2.46 6.51 -18.35
C PRO A 173 3.54 6.25 -17.28
N LEU A 174 4.10 5.05 -17.22
CA LEU A 174 5.07 4.66 -16.19
C LEU A 174 6.35 5.50 -16.18
N GLN A 175 6.75 6.03 -17.33
CA GLN A 175 7.97 6.83 -17.48
C GLN A 175 7.79 8.31 -17.15
N THR A 176 6.53 8.81 -17.15
CA THR A 176 6.25 10.21 -16.84
C THR A 176 6.34 10.45 -15.33
N LEU A 177 7.32 11.22 -14.88
CA LEU A 177 7.56 11.46 -13.44
C LEU A 177 6.44 12.23 -12.75
N ARG A 178 5.82 13.18 -13.47
CA ARG A 178 4.67 13.95 -12.95
C ARG A 178 3.37 13.17 -12.87
N ALA A 179 3.31 11.95 -13.45
CA ALA A 179 2.14 11.09 -13.36
C ALA A 179 2.00 10.48 -11.97
N ASP A 180 0.85 10.70 -11.31
CA ASP A 180 0.53 10.08 -10.02
C ASP A 180 0.13 8.63 -10.25
N ILE A 181 1.12 7.74 -10.12
CA ILE A 181 0.94 6.31 -10.21
C ILE A 181 1.09 5.72 -8.82
N ASP A 182 0.03 5.07 -8.37
CA ASP A 182 0.05 4.26 -7.16
C ASP A 182 0.40 2.82 -7.51
N TYR A 183 1.17 2.17 -6.63
CA TYR A 183 1.66 0.81 -6.83
C TYR A 183 1.40 -0.05 -5.60
N GLY A 184 0.80 -1.21 -5.82
CA GLY A 184 0.54 -2.20 -4.79
C GLY A 184 1.12 -3.56 -5.14
N PHE A 185 1.61 -4.26 -4.12
CA PHE A 185 2.08 -5.63 -4.21
C PHE A 185 1.45 -6.46 -3.09
N ALA A 186 0.92 -7.62 -3.47
CA ALA A 186 0.40 -8.60 -2.52
C ALA A 186 0.75 -10.02 -2.96
N GLU A 187 0.86 -10.93 -2.01
CA GLU A 187 1.03 -12.36 -2.25
C GLU A 187 -0.23 -13.09 -1.81
N ALA A 188 -0.72 -14.00 -2.66
CA ALA A 188 -1.80 -14.92 -2.35
C ALA A 188 -1.23 -16.28 -1.98
N ASP A 189 -1.56 -16.80 -0.81
CA ASP A 189 -1.15 -18.13 -0.36
C ASP A 189 -2.15 -19.17 -0.88
N THR A 190 -1.80 -19.83 -1.98
CA THR A 190 -2.64 -20.88 -2.57
C THR A 190 -2.12 -22.28 -2.21
N THR A 191 -2.97 -23.29 -2.35
CA THR A 191 -2.58 -24.71 -2.12
C THR A 191 -1.44 -25.18 -3.02
N TYR A 192 -1.19 -24.51 -4.14
CA TYR A 192 -0.14 -24.82 -5.11
C TYR A 192 1.11 -23.95 -4.97
N GLY A 193 1.15 -23.07 -3.97
CA GLY A 193 2.24 -22.14 -3.72
C GLY A 193 1.80 -20.69 -3.75
N LYS A 194 2.75 -19.77 -3.61
CA LYS A 194 2.48 -18.32 -3.63
C LYS A 194 2.25 -17.80 -5.03
N VAL A 195 1.25 -16.94 -5.16
CA VAL A 195 0.95 -16.20 -6.38
C VAL A 195 1.14 -14.71 -6.11
N GLY A 196 2.06 -14.08 -6.81
CA GLY A 196 2.33 -12.64 -6.67
C GLY A 196 1.36 -11.82 -7.49
N VAL A 197 0.79 -10.78 -6.86
CA VAL A 197 -0.12 -9.81 -7.48
C VAL A 197 0.54 -8.44 -7.47
N LYS A 198 0.59 -7.78 -8.63
CA LYS A 198 1.08 -6.40 -8.78
C LYS A 198 0.00 -5.56 -9.41
N VAL A 199 -0.24 -4.38 -8.86
CA VAL A 199 -1.25 -3.44 -9.36
C VAL A 199 -0.62 -2.06 -9.52
N TRP A 200 -0.92 -1.40 -10.64
CA TRP A 200 -0.57 -0.01 -10.92
C TRP A 200 -1.86 0.75 -11.22
N ILE A 201 -2.09 1.86 -10.53
CA ILE A 201 -3.27 2.72 -10.74
C ILE A 201 -2.78 4.12 -11.08
N TYR A 202 -3.27 4.65 -12.18
CA TYR A 202 -2.99 6.01 -12.62
C TYR A 202 -4.12 6.95 -12.21
N ASN A 203 -3.80 7.94 -11.39
CA ASN A 203 -4.75 8.92 -10.85
C ASN A 203 -4.79 10.26 -11.60
N GLY A 204 -3.82 10.49 -12.48
CA GLY A 204 -3.67 11.75 -13.22
C GLY A 204 -2.27 12.33 -13.08
N GLU A 205 -2.07 13.54 -13.59
CA GLU A 205 -0.79 14.27 -13.49
C GLU A 205 -0.85 15.30 -12.37
N ILE A 206 0.27 15.42 -11.63
CA ILE A 206 0.49 16.48 -10.65
C ILE A 206 1.45 17.46 -11.29
N LEU A 207 0.94 18.63 -11.65
CA LEU A 207 1.76 19.73 -12.18
C LEU A 207 2.32 20.56 -11.02
N PRO A 208 3.57 21.05 -11.13
CA PRO A 208 4.10 21.97 -10.14
C PRO A 208 3.25 23.24 -10.12
N THR A 209 2.73 23.58 -8.94
CA THR A 209 2.05 24.86 -8.73
C THR A 209 3.11 25.96 -8.85
N ARG A 210 2.95 26.90 -9.77
CA ARG A 210 3.80 28.09 -9.81
C ARG A 210 3.46 28.92 -8.56
N GLU A 211 4.32 28.88 -7.56
CA GLU A 211 4.28 29.86 -6.48
C GLU A 211 4.52 31.23 -7.11
N GLY A 212 3.49 32.07 -7.22
CA GLY A 212 3.65 33.45 -7.64
C GLY A 212 2.70 34.02 -8.70
N SER A 213 1.55 33.39 -9.00
CA SER A 213 0.57 34.00 -9.92
C SER A 213 -0.62 34.72 -9.24
N ASP A 214 -0.57 34.90 -7.93
CA ASP A 214 -1.53 35.74 -7.21
C ASP A 214 -0.79 36.97 -6.65
N LYS A 215 -0.61 37.99 -7.51
CA LYS A 215 -0.43 39.41 -7.14
C LYS A 215 -1.38 40.25 -7.97
#